data_dc11e2d2a71a64d4bc0e67ccc143ddb3
#
_entry.id   dc11e2d2a71a64d4bc0e67ccc143ddb3
#
_cell.length_a   1.000
_cell.length_b   1.000
_cell.length_c   1.000
_cell.angle_alpha   90.00
_cell.angle_beta   90.00
_cell.angle_gamma   90.00
#
_symmetry.space_group_name_H-M   'P 1'
#
loop_
_entity.id
_entity.type
_entity.pdbx_description
1 polymer ?
#
loop_
_entity_poly.entity_id
_entity_poly.type
_entity_poly.pdbx_seq_one_letter_code
_entity_poly.pdbx_strand_id
1 'polypeptide(L)' 'MNRINTIIDNHATIAAMCFHHAVLLGRDGFFEESAGMTHRMLEAREQLKIWLKISQAIRGWKL' A
#
# COMPACT_ATOMS: atom_id res chain seq x y z
N MET A 1 -18.18 8.07 9.15
CA MET A 1 -17.18 7.39 8.31
C MET A 1 -15.80 7.94 8.63
N ASN A 2 -14.83 7.07 8.85
CA ASN A 2 -13.52 7.48 9.32
C ASN A 2 -12.59 7.73 8.11
N ARG A 3 -12.12 8.98 8.00
CA ARG A 3 -11.22 9.40 6.93
C ARG A 3 -9.92 8.58 6.91
N ILE A 4 -9.44 8.22 8.09
CA ILE A 4 -8.23 7.42 8.23
C ILE A 4 -8.42 6.03 7.64
N ASN A 5 -9.57 5.41 7.87
CA ASN A 5 -9.87 4.09 7.29
C ASN A 5 -9.91 4.15 5.77
N THR A 6 -10.44 5.23 5.20
CA THR A 6 -10.44 5.43 3.75
C THR A 6 -9.02 5.53 3.20
N ILE A 7 -8.14 6.26 3.89
CA ILE A 7 -6.74 6.39 3.50
C ILE A 7 -6.04 5.04 3.56
N ILE A 8 -6.26 4.28 4.62
CA ILE A 8 -5.68 2.94 4.79
C ILE A 8 -6.14 2.02 3.66
N ASP A 9 -7.44 2.01 3.36
CA ASP A 9 -7.99 1.18 2.29
C ASP A 9 -7.41 1.57 0.93
N ASN A 10 -7.23 2.85 0.67
CA ASN A 10 -6.64 3.33 -0.57
C ASN A 10 -5.20 2.85 -0.74
N HIS A 11 -4.39 2.96 0.30
CA HIS A 11 -3.00 2.48 0.25
C HIS A 11 -2.93 0.97 0.10
N ALA A 12 -3.80 0.22 0.78
CA ALA A 12 -3.87 -1.23 0.64
C ALA A 12 -4.24 -1.63 -0.78
N THR A 13 -5.21 -0.94 -1.38
CA THR A 13 -5.63 -1.19 -2.75
C THR A 13 -4.50 -0.91 -3.74
N ILE A 14 -3.82 0.23 -3.58
CA ILE A 14 -2.68 0.59 -4.44
C ILE A 14 -1.58 -0.46 -4.35
N ALA A 15 -1.24 -0.90 -3.14
CA ALA A 15 -0.22 -1.92 -2.94
C ALA A 15 -0.60 -3.23 -3.65
N ALA A 16 -1.85 -3.66 -3.51
CA ALA A 16 -2.31 -4.89 -4.15
C ALA A 16 -2.28 -4.78 -5.67
N MET A 17 -2.73 -3.66 -6.24
CA MET A 17 -2.71 -3.44 -7.68
C MET A 17 -1.30 -3.38 -8.23
N CYS A 18 -0.40 -2.69 -7.57
CA CYS A 18 1.00 -2.60 -7.99
C CYS A 18 1.68 -3.96 -7.94
N PHE A 19 1.39 -4.75 -6.91
CA PHE A 19 1.92 -6.10 -6.80
C PHE A 19 1.44 -6.98 -7.96
N HIS A 20 0.15 -6.93 -8.26
CA HIS A 20 -0.43 -7.69 -9.36
C HIS A 20 0.21 -7.32 -10.69
N HIS A 21 0.34 -6.02 -10.98
CA HIS A 21 1.00 -5.54 -12.19
C HIS A 21 2.46 -5.96 -12.26
N ALA A 22 3.18 -5.91 -11.13
CA ALA A 22 4.58 -6.32 -11.08
C ALA A 22 4.73 -7.80 -11.47
N VAL A 23 3.85 -8.66 -10.96
CA VAL A 23 3.87 -10.08 -11.28
C VAL A 23 3.64 -10.31 -12.77
N LEU A 24 2.61 -9.65 -13.34
CA LEU A 24 2.29 -9.80 -14.75
C LEU A 24 3.43 -9.31 -15.65
N LEU A 25 4.01 -8.16 -15.34
CA LEU A 25 5.12 -7.60 -16.12
C LEU A 25 6.35 -8.48 -16.04
N GLY A 26 6.66 -9.02 -14.87
CA GLY A 26 7.78 -9.93 -14.69
C GLY A 26 7.62 -11.22 -15.50
N ARG A 27 6.38 -11.75 -15.55
CA ARG A 27 6.09 -12.95 -16.35
C ARG A 27 6.30 -12.74 -17.84
N ASP A 28 6.02 -11.51 -18.31
CA ASP A 28 6.15 -11.17 -19.73
C ASP A 28 7.54 -10.65 -20.09
N GLY A 29 8.48 -10.62 -19.15
CA GLY A 29 9.85 -10.20 -19.38
C GLY A 29 10.11 -8.71 -19.26
N PHE A 30 9.15 -7.93 -18.83
CA PHE A 30 9.29 -6.48 -18.62
C PHE A 30 9.87 -6.20 -17.22
N PHE A 31 11.14 -6.53 -17.05
CA PHE A 31 11.76 -6.53 -15.71
C PHE A 31 11.91 -5.14 -15.11
N GLU A 32 12.22 -4.12 -15.91
CA GLU A 32 12.38 -2.76 -15.42
C GLU A 32 11.03 -2.21 -14.95
N GLU A 33 9.99 -2.40 -15.74
CA GLU A 33 8.63 -1.98 -15.39
C GLU A 33 8.12 -2.74 -14.17
N SER A 34 8.41 -4.03 -14.08
CA SER A 34 8.07 -4.85 -12.93
C SER A 34 8.75 -4.32 -11.66
N ALA A 35 10.04 -3.96 -11.75
CA ALA A 35 10.77 -3.39 -10.62
C ALA A 35 10.17 -2.06 -10.19
N GLY A 36 9.74 -1.22 -11.15
CA GLY A 36 9.07 0.05 -10.86
C GLY A 36 7.76 -0.14 -10.11
N MET A 37 6.97 -1.13 -10.52
CA MET A 37 5.71 -1.45 -9.82
C MET A 37 5.97 -2.02 -8.43
N THR A 38 7.01 -2.83 -8.28
CA THR A 38 7.41 -3.36 -6.97
C THR A 38 7.81 -2.21 -6.03
N HIS A 39 8.55 -1.23 -6.54
CA HIS A 39 8.95 -0.06 -5.76
C HIS A 39 7.71 0.72 -5.28
N ARG A 40 6.75 0.95 -6.17
CA ARG A 40 5.50 1.63 -5.81
C ARG A 40 4.70 0.83 -4.78
N MET A 41 4.68 -0.48 -4.90
CA MET A 41 4.02 -1.35 -3.94
C MET A 41 4.65 -1.21 -2.55
N LEU A 42 5.98 -1.18 -2.49
CA LEU A 42 6.70 -1.03 -1.22
C LEU A 42 6.44 0.34 -0.59
N GLU A 43 6.38 1.40 -1.40
CA GLU A 43 6.04 2.74 -0.90
C GLU A 43 4.61 2.76 -0.32
N ALA A 44 3.66 2.17 -1.03
CA ALA A 44 2.27 2.10 -0.55
C ALA A 44 2.16 1.31 0.75
N ARG A 45 2.90 0.21 0.86
CA ARG A 45 2.93 -0.58 2.10
C ARG A 45 3.53 0.19 3.27
N GLU A 46 4.55 1.00 3.00
CA GLU A 46 5.19 1.84 4.03
C GLU A 46 4.20 2.88 4.55
N GLN A 47 3.48 3.54 3.65
CA GLN A 47 2.44 4.48 4.02
C GLN A 47 1.31 3.79 4.80
N LEU A 48 0.94 2.59 4.39
CA LEU A 48 -0.08 1.80 5.08
C LEU A 48 0.32 1.54 6.53
N LYS A 49 1.58 1.15 6.77
CA LYS A 49 2.08 0.93 8.13
C LYS A 49 2.00 2.18 8.99
N ILE A 50 2.37 3.33 8.42
CA ILE A 50 2.33 4.62 9.13
C ILE A 50 0.90 4.94 9.55
N TRP A 51 -0.06 4.82 8.63
CA TRP A 51 -1.46 5.13 8.92
C TRP A 51 -2.09 4.14 9.89
N LEU A 52 -1.67 2.88 9.85
CA LEU A 52 -2.13 1.90 10.84
C LEU A 52 -1.66 2.27 12.24
N LYS A 53 -0.42 2.73 12.39
CA LYS A 53 0.10 3.20 13.68
C LYS A 53 -0.66 4.42 14.17
N ILE A 54 -0.96 5.37 13.29
CA ILE A 54 -1.73 6.57 13.63
C ILE A 54 -3.13 6.16 14.10
N SER A 55 -3.77 5.24 13.39
CA SER A 55 -5.09 4.76 13.75
C SER A 55 -5.10 4.13 15.15
N GLN A 56 -4.09 3.30 15.45
CA GLN A 56 -3.96 2.67 16.76
C GLN A 56 -3.73 3.70 17.87
N ALA A 57 -2.90 4.71 17.60
CA ALA A 57 -2.65 5.78 18.57
C ALA A 57 -3.93 6.57 18.89
N ILE A 58 -4.71 6.89 17.87
CA ILE A 58 -5.98 7.62 18.06
C ILE A 58 -6.95 6.79 18.89
N ARG A 59 -7.05 5.49 18.62
CA ARG A 59 -7.90 4.59 19.42
C ARG A 59 -7.47 4.57 20.89
N GLY A 60 -6.17 4.57 21.14
CA GLY A 60 -5.64 4.61 22.49
C GLY A 60 -6.00 5.90 23.22
N TRP A 61 -6.09 7.01 22.51
CA TRP A 61 -6.42 8.30 23.11
C TRP A 61 -7.86 8.39 23.60
N LYS A 62 -8.74 7.61 23.00
CA LYS A 62 -10.18 7.64 23.38
C LYS A 62 -10.49 6.84 24.63
N LEU A 63 -9.52 6.14 25.14
CA LEU A 63 -9.69 5.41 26.39
C LEU A 63 -9.40 6.29 27.58
#